data_9a14f2514e27ee926ffcfa9d4582f13f
#
_entry.id   9a14f2514e27ee926ffcfa9d4582f13f
#
_cell.length_a   1.000
_cell.length_b   1.000
_cell.length_c   1.000
_cell.angle_alpha   90.00
_cell.angle_beta   90.00
_cell.angle_gamma   90.00
#
_symmetry.space_group_name_H-M   'P 1'
#
loop_
_entity.id
_entity.type
_entity.pdbx_description
1 polymer ?
#
loop_
_entity_poly.entity_id
_entity_poly.type
_entity_poly.pdbx_seq_one_letter_code
_entity_poly.pdbx_strand_id
1 'polypeptide(L)'
;MKQIRIIPILLVLLLAFGTDCPAQKRQVIHALTGKGVKDLYNATRYKPQMPPLPRIAPAPPSIVALPDTARLRALQETSQARLRSLRLPDPKTIYRKAQEQVREFYRLRCADMEAGKTPRDTLAWVRLGNRAARLNLDDVAADCMNRFLYYRPSAAKITRAVDSLMYASQRYARPMIETAAEREVYAYWQDPDAHDARIPDLRMLSALGERYGCRTTDLARGTLSCIDGDYGEAGRRISAEIARAAKDPETPDEYSRLLCGIAAHCMIQAGQHAELLCLFETYDAAEQYAAKDPALAFQLYRAALLADPQKARKYADMGLAADEAYFTEQFEAFYDTVYNQFVSRPQPLSNLDFLLGSPTTEQYLRSALNLAADLLAQLPDTNIYDGREHFHDEGLAPYRDALLEIARRSESATQGRLTPDHALLLLIAESTRGNFARSAEEGRARVKELFERLYTEERDNDEYTQVIVLSGFCHSLGLSVRDPKGALKVMTGKVMPLFEQLVERDPNPLGIDATNGVYGYMASLYRRTGKNGKAEKMERLIVKPATDGIR
;
A
#
# COMPACT_ATOMS: atom_id res chain seq x y z
N MET A 1 -10.89 40.42 -4.13
CA MET A 1 -11.98 39.50 -4.49
C MET A 1 -12.05 38.46 -3.39
N LYS A 2 -13.06 38.53 -2.52
CA LYS A 2 -13.24 37.58 -1.39
C LYS A 2 -13.86 36.32 -1.98
N GLN A 3 -13.14 35.21 -1.94
CA GLN A 3 -13.71 33.90 -2.28
C GLN A 3 -14.72 33.51 -1.19
N ILE A 4 -15.95 33.44 -1.59
CA ILE A 4 -17.09 33.00 -0.77
C ILE A 4 -16.85 31.52 -0.41
N ARG A 5 -16.80 31.24 0.87
CA ARG A 5 -16.73 29.86 1.42
C ARG A 5 -18.05 29.13 1.20
N ILE A 6 -18.22 28.51 0.02
CA ILE A 6 -19.42 27.77 -0.38
C ILE A 6 -19.44 26.31 0.16
N ILE A 7 -18.32 25.86 0.66
CA ILE A 7 -18.05 24.45 0.97
C ILE A 7 -18.88 23.87 2.16
N PRO A 8 -19.18 24.59 3.26
CA PRO A 8 -20.03 24.06 4.32
C PRO A 8 -21.48 23.82 3.89
N ILE A 9 -21.97 24.59 2.93
CA ILE A 9 -23.35 24.48 2.42
C ILE A 9 -23.51 23.19 1.60
N LEU A 10 -22.50 22.80 0.81
CA LEU A 10 -22.53 21.54 0.05
C LEU A 10 -22.53 20.33 0.97
N LEU A 11 -21.81 20.39 2.10
CA LEU A 11 -21.75 19.30 3.08
C LEU A 11 -23.09 19.10 3.80
N VAL A 12 -23.74 20.20 4.19
CA VAL A 12 -25.08 20.16 4.79
C VAL A 12 -26.13 19.65 3.80
N LEU A 13 -26.01 19.99 2.51
CA LEU A 13 -26.91 19.50 1.46
C LEU A 13 -26.64 18.04 1.09
N LEU A 14 -25.38 17.58 1.06
CA LEU A 14 -25.03 16.17 0.81
C LEU A 14 -25.47 15.25 1.95
N LEU A 15 -25.44 15.71 3.19
CA LEU A 15 -25.97 14.96 4.34
C LEU A 15 -27.51 14.94 4.39
N ALA A 16 -28.17 15.95 3.82
CA ALA A 16 -29.64 16.03 3.77
C ALA A 16 -30.26 15.19 2.63
N PHE A 17 -29.52 14.88 1.57
CA PHE A 17 -30.02 14.16 0.38
C PHE A 17 -29.32 12.81 0.14
N GLY A 18 -28.66 12.24 1.14
CA GLY A 18 -28.11 10.87 1.06
C GLY A 18 -29.23 9.86 0.78
N THR A 19 -29.41 9.52 -0.50
CA THR A 19 -30.40 8.53 -0.93
C THR A 19 -30.04 7.16 -0.38
N ASP A 20 -30.98 6.61 0.39
CA ASP A 20 -31.02 5.22 0.84
C ASP A 20 -31.03 4.26 -0.36
N CYS A 21 -29.97 3.54 -0.59
CA CYS A 21 -29.99 2.33 -1.38
C CYS A 21 -29.22 1.18 -0.71
N PRO A 22 -29.87 0.42 0.21
CA PRO A 22 -29.24 -0.66 0.95
C PRO A 22 -28.88 -1.88 0.10
N ALA A 23 -29.39 -1.98 -1.13
CA ALA A 23 -29.25 -3.18 -1.95
C ALA A 23 -27.88 -3.33 -2.63
N GLN A 24 -27.20 -2.24 -2.98
CA GLN A 24 -25.90 -2.31 -3.64
C GLN A 24 -24.74 -2.61 -2.68
N LYS A 25 -24.81 -2.16 -1.42
CA LYS A 25 -23.77 -2.47 -0.40
C LYS A 25 -23.71 -3.98 -0.05
N ARG A 26 -24.83 -4.70 -0.15
CA ARG A 26 -24.84 -6.16 0.15
C ARG A 26 -24.22 -7.04 -0.93
N GLN A 27 -24.22 -6.62 -2.19
CA GLN A 27 -23.65 -7.44 -3.28
C GLN A 27 -22.11 -7.42 -3.30
N VAL A 28 -21.48 -6.32 -2.92
CA VAL A 28 -20.00 -6.22 -2.86
C VAL A 28 -19.44 -7.00 -1.66
N ILE A 29 -20.11 -7.01 -0.53
CA ILE A 29 -19.68 -7.77 0.66
C ILE A 29 -19.82 -9.28 0.46
N HIS A 30 -20.79 -9.76 -0.33
CA HIS A 30 -20.96 -11.19 -0.63
C HIS A 30 -19.91 -11.74 -1.59
N ALA A 31 -19.29 -10.90 -2.43
CA ALA A 31 -18.23 -11.31 -3.35
C ALA A 31 -16.86 -11.48 -2.64
N LEU A 32 -16.66 -10.88 -1.47
CA LEU A 32 -15.39 -10.90 -0.72
C LEU A 32 -15.37 -11.87 0.46
N THR A 33 -16.47 -12.52 0.81
CA THR A 33 -16.53 -13.49 1.90
C THR A 33 -16.46 -14.93 1.40
N GLY A 34 -15.25 -15.46 1.29
CA GLY A 34 -14.84 -16.72 1.90
C GLY A 34 -15.45 -18.05 1.46
N LYS A 35 -16.16 -18.22 0.33
CA LYS A 35 -16.48 -19.58 -0.17
C LYS A 35 -15.49 -20.07 -1.24
N GLY A 36 -14.98 -19.17 -2.08
CA GLY A 36 -14.04 -19.53 -3.15
C GLY A 36 -12.66 -19.97 -2.66
N VAL A 37 -12.19 -19.43 -1.53
CA VAL A 37 -10.84 -19.74 -0.99
C VAL A 37 -10.78 -21.13 -0.35
N LYS A 38 -11.88 -21.62 0.24
CA LYS A 38 -11.92 -22.98 0.84
C LYS A 38 -11.92 -24.10 -0.20
N ASP A 39 -12.51 -23.86 -1.37
CA ASP A 39 -12.58 -24.86 -2.44
C ASP A 39 -11.26 -24.94 -3.21
N LEU A 40 -10.51 -23.83 -3.34
CA LEU A 40 -9.16 -23.84 -3.90
C LEU A 40 -8.16 -24.57 -3.00
N TYR A 41 -8.26 -24.42 -1.68
CA TYR A 41 -7.37 -25.08 -0.72
C TYR A 41 -7.57 -26.62 -0.66
N ASN A 42 -8.76 -27.10 -0.96
CA ASN A 42 -9.04 -28.54 -1.02
C ASN A 42 -8.64 -29.19 -2.35
N ALA A 43 -8.59 -28.42 -3.45
CA ALA A 43 -8.17 -28.92 -4.75
C ALA A 43 -6.65 -29.13 -4.88
N THR A 44 -5.84 -28.46 -4.03
CA THR A 44 -4.37 -28.56 -4.07
C THR A 44 -3.78 -29.70 -3.22
N ARG A 45 -4.61 -30.53 -2.58
CA ARG A 45 -4.18 -31.72 -1.82
C ARG A 45 -4.05 -32.97 -2.69
N TYR A 46 -3.55 -32.87 -3.92
CA TYR A 46 -3.15 -34.05 -4.68
C TYR A 46 -1.73 -34.45 -4.25
N LYS A 47 -1.63 -35.49 -3.41
CA LYS A 47 -0.37 -36.19 -3.18
C LYS A 47 -0.17 -37.17 -4.35
N PRO A 48 0.79 -36.97 -5.24
CA PRO A 48 1.12 -37.97 -6.24
C PRO A 48 1.63 -39.22 -5.49
N GLN A 49 0.92 -40.32 -5.59
CA GLN A 49 1.46 -41.60 -5.22
C GLN A 49 2.54 -41.94 -6.23
N MET A 50 3.82 -41.85 -5.82
CA MET A 50 4.90 -42.39 -6.62
C MET A 50 4.70 -43.89 -6.78
N PRO A 51 4.73 -44.42 -7.99
CA PRO A 51 4.72 -45.86 -8.20
C PRO A 51 5.98 -46.48 -7.52
N PRO A 52 5.87 -47.63 -6.91
CA PRO A 52 7.01 -48.27 -6.29
C PRO A 52 8.13 -48.49 -7.31
N LEU A 53 9.34 -48.01 -6.97
CA LEU A 53 10.53 -48.24 -7.79
C LEU A 53 10.69 -49.73 -8.07
N PRO A 54 10.92 -50.12 -9.33
CA PRO A 54 11.17 -51.53 -9.65
C PRO A 54 12.40 -52.03 -8.87
N ARG A 55 12.24 -53.11 -8.10
CA ARG A 55 13.36 -53.76 -7.45
C ARG A 55 14.29 -54.30 -8.52
N ILE A 56 15.44 -53.64 -8.69
CA ILE A 56 16.55 -54.14 -9.51
C ILE A 56 17.08 -55.40 -8.77
N ALA A 57 16.89 -56.55 -9.37
CA ALA A 57 17.52 -57.75 -8.87
C ALA A 57 19.06 -57.58 -8.90
N PRO A 58 19.79 -58.01 -7.85
CA PRO A 58 21.24 -57.95 -7.91
C PRO A 58 21.75 -58.75 -9.10
N ALA A 59 22.57 -58.13 -9.94
CA ALA A 59 23.21 -58.79 -11.05
C ALA A 59 24.07 -59.96 -10.51
N PRO A 60 24.04 -61.12 -11.16
CA PRO A 60 24.91 -62.21 -10.75
C PRO A 60 26.37 -61.75 -10.85
N PRO A 61 27.26 -62.18 -9.93
CA PRO A 61 28.65 -61.83 -9.95
C PRO A 61 29.26 -62.28 -11.27
N SER A 62 29.56 -61.29 -12.13
CA SER A 62 30.36 -61.53 -13.34
C SER A 62 31.75 -61.88 -12.89
N ILE A 63 32.16 -63.13 -13.06
CA ILE A 63 33.54 -63.56 -12.91
C ILE A 63 34.27 -62.88 -14.11
N VAL A 64 34.79 -61.67 -13.86
CA VAL A 64 35.69 -61.05 -14.80
C VAL A 64 37.00 -61.84 -14.74
N ALA A 65 37.23 -62.69 -15.71
CA ALA A 65 38.52 -63.32 -15.89
C ALA A 65 39.56 -62.21 -16.07
N LEU A 66 40.55 -62.14 -15.14
CA LEU A 66 41.64 -61.20 -15.24
C LEU A 66 42.30 -61.33 -16.60
N PRO A 67 42.40 -60.27 -17.43
CA PRO A 67 43.04 -60.36 -18.71
C PRO A 67 44.49 -60.76 -18.58
N ASP A 68 44.92 -61.70 -19.41
CA ASP A 68 46.31 -62.18 -19.48
C ASP A 68 47.26 -60.97 -19.54
N THR A 69 48.11 -60.84 -18.50
CA THR A 69 49.04 -59.73 -18.33
C THR A 69 50.05 -59.62 -19.48
N ALA A 70 50.35 -60.73 -20.13
CA ALA A 70 51.20 -60.76 -21.33
C ALA A 70 50.49 -60.09 -22.52
N ARG A 71 49.19 -60.34 -22.69
CA ARG A 71 48.35 -59.76 -23.75
C ARG A 71 48.14 -58.27 -23.56
N LEU A 72 47.99 -57.81 -22.28
CA LEU A 72 47.92 -56.41 -21.95
C LEU A 72 49.23 -55.68 -22.24
N ARG A 73 50.39 -56.27 -21.89
CA ARG A 73 51.71 -55.71 -22.25
C ARG A 73 51.89 -55.59 -23.74
N ALA A 74 51.60 -56.64 -24.51
CA ALA A 74 51.68 -56.63 -25.96
C ALA A 74 50.74 -55.57 -26.58
N LEU A 75 49.53 -55.38 -26.09
CA LEU A 75 48.60 -54.31 -26.48
C LEU A 75 49.13 -52.91 -26.12
N GLN A 76 49.72 -52.81 -24.97
CA GLN A 76 50.33 -51.54 -24.51
C GLN A 76 51.55 -51.16 -25.33
N GLU A 77 52.43 -52.12 -25.64
CA GLU A 77 53.59 -51.93 -26.52
C GLU A 77 53.19 -51.60 -27.97
N THR A 78 52.20 -52.31 -28.50
CA THR A 78 51.64 -52.02 -29.82
C THR A 78 51.00 -50.66 -29.89
N SER A 79 50.27 -50.25 -28.83
CA SER A 79 49.64 -48.93 -28.74
C SER A 79 50.72 -47.85 -28.59
N GLN A 80 51.77 -48.06 -27.80
CA GLN A 80 52.90 -47.13 -27.67
C GLN A 80 53.68 -47.02 -28.98
N ALA A 81 53.94 -48.16 -29.72
CA ALA A 81 54.58 -48.14 -31.01
C ALA A 81 53.74 -47.38 -32.05
N ARG A 82 52.41 -47.57 -32.07
CA ARG A 82 51.47 -46.77 -32.89
C ARG A 82 51.49 -45.30 -32.51
N LEU A 83 51.47 -44.96 -31.21
CA LEU A 83 51.57 -43.58 -30.75
C LEU A 83 52.90 -42.92 -31.18
N ARG A 84 54.04 -43.67 -31.14
CA ARG A 84 55.35 -43.17 -31.61
C ARG A 84 55.41 -43.02 -33.13
N SER A 85 54.69 -43.84 -33.91
CA SER A 85 54.63 -43.71 -35.35
C SER A 85 53.68 -42.57 -35.83
N LEU A 86 52.74 -42.18 -35.02
CA LEU A 86 51.94 -40.98 -35.25
C LEU A 86 52.84 -39.76 -34.96
N ARG A 87 53.31 -39.05 -36.00
CA ARG A 87 53.90 -37.72 -35.88
C ARG A 87 52.83 -36.74 -35.41
N LEU A 88 52.47 -36.87 -34.11
CA LEU A 88 51.55 -35.93 -33.51
C LEU A 88 52.25 -34.58 -33.46
N PRO A 89 51.61 -33.51 -33.91
CA PRO A 89 52.17 -32.16 -33.76
C PRO A 89 52.41 -31.87 -32.30
N ASP A 90 53.45 -31.04 -32.03
CA ASP A 90 53.76 -30.61 -30.68
C ASP A 90 52.50 -30.16 -29.93
N PRO A 91 52.27 -30.63 -28.68
CA PRO A 91 51.11 -30.27 -27.88
C PRO A 91 50.85 -28.76 -27.81
N LYS A 92 51.89 -27.93 -27.77
CA LYS A 92 51.75 -26.45 -27.81
C LYS A 92 51.17 -25.99 -29.15
N THR A 93 51.54 -26.62 -30.25
CA THR A 93 50.97 -26.30 -31.59
C THR A 93 49.51 -26.72 -31.69
N ILE A 94 49.14 -27.89 -31.13
CA ILE A 94 47.74 -28.34 -31.06
C ILE A 94 46.93 -27.37 -30.23
N TYR A 95 47.44 -26.98 -29.08
CA TYR A 95 46.78 -26.05 -28.16
C TYR A 95 46.55 -24.69 -28.84
N ARG A 96 47.59 -24.09 -29.45
CA ARG A 96 47.48 -22.83 -30.19
C ARG A 96 46.44 -22.88 -31.30
N LYS A 97 46.46 -23.94 -32.12
CA LYS A 97 45.44 -24.11 -33.18
C LYS A 97 44.03 -24.23 -32.62
N ALA A 98 43.84 -24.89 -31.49
CA ALA A 98 42.53 -24.98 -30.83
C ALA A 98 42.08 -23.59 -30.32
N GLN A 99 42.97 -22.78 -29.77
CA GLN A 99 42.64 -21.40 -29.39
C GLN A 99 42.25 -20.54 -30.59
N GLU A 100 43.01 -20.62 -31.70
CA GLU A 100 42.71 -19.90 -32.94
C GLU A 100 41.34 -20.28 -33.50
N GLN A 101 40.99 -21.57 -33.50
CA GLN A 101 39.68 -22.05 -33.94
C GLN A 101 38.55 -21.51 -33.06
N VAL A 102 38.73 -21.50 -31.71
CA VAL A 102 37.70 -20.98 -30.81
C VAL A 102 37.51 -19.47 -31.00
N ARG A 103 38.59 -18.71 -31.19
CA ARG A 103 38.51 -17.28 -31.50
C ARG A 103 37.82 -17.00 -32.83
N GLU A 104 38.04 -17.84 -33.85
CA GLU A 104 37.37 -17.70 -35.14
C GLU A 104 35.88 -18.01 -35.05
N PHE A 105 35.50 -19.10 -34.37
CA PHE A 105 34.09 -19.40 -34.12
C PHE A 105 33.40 -18.30 -33.30
N TYR A 106 34.11 -17.72 -32.35
CA TYR A 106 33.59 -16.59 -31.58
C TYR A 106 33.35 -15.38 -32.49
N ARG A 107 34.31 -14.98 -33.33
CA ARG A 107 34.17 -13.86 -34.27
C ARG A 107 32.99 -14.04 -35.23
N LEU A 108 32.84 -15.23 -35.79
CA LEU A 108 31.74 -15.53 -36.68
C LEU A 108 30.38 -15.40 -35.99
N ARG A 109 30.27 -15.87 -34.75
CA ARG A 109 29.04 -15.71 -33.95
C ARG A 109 28.76 -14.27 -33.57
N CYS A 110 29.76 -13.48 -33.24
CA CYS A 110 29.60 -12.07 -33.01
C CYS A 110 29.09 -11.35 -34.26
N ALA A 111 29.67 -11.61 -35.40
CA ALA A 111 29.22 -11.05 -36.67
C ALA A 111 27.77 -11.44 -37.02
N ASP A 112 27.38 -12.69 -36.76
CA ASP A 112 25.96 -13.10 -36.92
C ASP A 112 25.01 -12.36 -36.00
N MET A 113 25.41 -12.13 -34.74
CA MET A 113 24.63 -11.38 -33.77
C MET A 113 24.52 -9.89 -34.16
N GLU A 114 25.61 -9.26 -34.58
CA GLU A 114 25.65 -7.89 -35.09
C GLU A 114 24.79 -7.71 -36.33
N ALA A 115 24.70 -8.77 -37.19
CA ALA A 115 23.80 -8.82 -38.33
C ALA A 115 22.32 -9.11 -37.94
N GLY A 116 21.97 -9.09 -36.64
CA GLY A 116 20.62 -9.31 -36.14
C GLY A 116 20.13 -10.77 -36.23
N LYS A 117 21.01 -11.73 -36.49
CA LYS A 117 20.64 -13.15 -36.57
C LYS A 117 20.53 -13.76 -35.18
N THR A 118 19.33 -14.16 -34.79
CA THR A 118 19.11 -14.88 -33.53
C THR A 118 19.58 -16.32 -33.63
N PRO A 119 20.44 -16.83 -32.75
CA PRO A 119 20.87 -18.22 -32.78
C PRO A 119 19.67 -19.14 -32.50
N ARG A 120 19.55 -20.23 -33.31
CA ARG A 120 18.51 -21.26 -33.06
C ARG A 120 18.61 -21.90 -31.66
N ASP A 121 19.82 -21.96 -31.11
CA ASP A 121 20.11 -22.49 -29.79
C ASP A 121 21.05 -21.52 -29.03
N THR A 122 20.49 -20.79 -28.09
CA THR A 122 21.26 -19.83 -27.25
C THR A 122 22.31 -20.52 -26.38
N LEU A 123 22.12 -21.80 -25.99
CA LEU A 123 23.13 -22.59 -25.24
C LEU A 123 24.42 -22.81 -26.05
N ALA A 124 24.40 -22.55 -27.34
CA ALA A 124 25.62 -22.59 -28.15
C ALA A 124 26.67 -21.57 -27.72
N TRP A 125 26.27 -20.43 -27.13
CA TRP A 125 27.18 -19.48 -26.50
C TRP A 125 27.86 -20.10 -25.27
N VAL A 126 27.08 -20.78 -24.41
CA VAL A 126 27.60 -21.45 -23.21
C VAL A 126 28.61 -22.56 -23.58
N ARG A 127 28.27 -23.35 -24.62
CA ARG A 127 29.20 -24.39 -25.13
C ARG A 127 30.50 -23.80 -25.66
N LEU A 128 30.43 -22.69 -26.37
CA LEU A 128 31.61 -21.99 -26.89
C LEU A 128 32.42 -21.39 -25.74
N GLY A 129 31.78 -20.73 -24.78
CA GLY A 129 32.43 -20.18 -23.60
C GLY A 129 33.10 -21.25 -22.73
N ASN A 130 32.46 -22.40 -22.54
CA ASN A 130 33.04 -23.53 -21.82
C ASN A 130 34.30 -24.09 -22.55
N ARG A 131 34.26 -24.14 -23.89
CA ARG A 131 35.41 -24.52 -24.71
C ARG A 131 36.53 -23.48 -24.63
N ALA A 132 36.19 -22.20 -24.63
CA ALA A 132 37.15 -21.10 -24.44
C ALA A 132 37.85 -21.17 -23.06
N ALA A 133 37.08 -21.37 -21.99
CA ALA A 133 37.59 -21.52 -20.64
C ALA A 133 38.59 -22.69 -20.51
N ARG A 134 38.32 -23.82 -21.14
CA ARG A 134 39.23 -24.98 -21.19
C ARG A 134 40.57 -24.65 -21.85
N LEU A 135 40.58 -23.66 -22.74
CA LEU A 135 41.75 -23.22 -23.47
C LEU A 135 42.37 -21.94 -22.89
N ASN A 136 42.01 -21.57 -21.66
CA ASN A 136 42.44 -20.35 -20.97
C ASN A 136 42.21 -19.05 -21.79
N LEU A 137 41.09 -19.00 -22.53
CA LEU A 137 40.63 -17.82 -23.24
C LEU A 137 39.53 -17.17 -22.39
N ASP A 138 39.89 -16.63 -21.24
CA ASP A 138 38.99 -16.14 -20.22
C ASP A 138 38.13 -14.94 -20.70
N ASP A 139 38.73 -14.07 -21.52
CA ASP A 139 38.07 -12.94 -22.18
C ASP A 139 36.91 -13.40 -23.06
N VAL A 140 37.19 -14.38 -23.94
CA VAL A 140 36.17 -14.96 -24.82
C VAL A 140 35.11 -15.73 -24.03
N ALA A 141 35.52 -16.45 -22.97
CA ALA A 141 34.62 -17.21 -22.15
C ALA A 141 33.62 -16.31 -21.41
N ALA A 142 34.08 -15.23 -20.80
CA ALA A 142 33.25 -14.27 -20.10
C ALA A 142 32.26 -13.60 -21.04
N ASP A 143 32.72 -13.13 -22.21
CA ASP A 143 31.84 -12.49 -23.19
C ASP A 143 30.78 -13.46 -23.75
N CYS A 144 31.14 -14.73 -23.98
CA CYS A 144 30.17 -15.75 -24.39
C CYS A 144 29.05 -15.93 -23.36
N MET A 145 29.34 -15.86 -22.05
CA MET A 145 28.32 -15.95 -20.99
C MET A 145 27.43 -14.70 -20.98
N ASN A 146 28.00 -13.52 -21.14
CA ASN A 146 27.24 -12.26 -21.24
C ASN A 146 26.31 -12.27 -22.46
N ARG A 147 26.79 -12.74 -23.62
CA ARG A 147 25.96 -12.87 -24.83
C ARG A 147 24.84 -13.90 -24.66
N PHE A 148 25.06 -14.98 -23.91
CA PHE A 148 23.98 -15.90 -23.55
C PHE A 148 22.91 -15.20 -22.73
N LEU A 149 23.30 -14.42 -21.71
CA LEU A 149 22.38 -13.68 -20.85
C LEU A 149 21.64 -12.57 -21.59
N TYR A 150 22.24 -11.98 -22.64
CA TYR A 150 21.61 -10.99 -23.51
C TYR A 150 20.29 -11.48 -24.09
N TYR A 151 20.18 -12.77 -24.42
CA TYR A 151 18.95 -13.38 -24.94
C TYR A 151 17.90 -13.69 -23.87
N ARG A 152 18.06 -13.20 -22.66
CA ARG A 152 17.14 -13.38 -21.51
C ARG A 152 16.64 -14.83 -21.36
N PRO A 153 17.54 -15.80 -21.16
CA PRO A 153 17.16 -17.20 -21.01
C PRO A 153 16.29 -17.39 -19.76
N SER A 154 15.32 -18.33 -19.81
CA SER A 154 14.53 -18.75 -18.66
C SER A 154 15.41 -19.42 -17.59
N ALA A 155 14.90 -19.51 -16.34
CA ALA A 155 15.61 -20.19 -15.25
C ALA A 155 16.00 -21.63 -15.58
N ALA A 156 15.15 -22.37 -16.29
CA ALA A 156 15.45 -23.72 -16.76
C ALA A 156 16.63 -23.77 -17.76
N LYS A 157 16.78 -22.76 -18.62
CA LYS A 157 17.93 -22.64 -19.51
C LYS A 157 19.19 -22.23 -18.77
N ILE A 158 19.10 -21.35 -17.74
CA ILE A 158 20.21 -21.02 -16.85
C ILE A 158 20.70 -22.27 -16.13
N THR A 159 19.80 -23.06 -15.55
CA THR A 159 20.16 -24.32 -14.87
C THR A 159 20.92 -25.25 -15.80
N ARG A 160 20.41 -25.48 -17.03
CA ARG A 160 21.11 -26.32 -18.03
C ARG A 160 22.47 -25.74 -18.43
N ALA A 161 22.57 -24.42 -18.53
CA ALA A 161 23.83 -23.74 -18.83
C ALA A 161 24.86 -23.99 -17.73
N VAL A 162 24.49 -23.75 -16.48
CA VAL A 162 25.33 -23.92 -15.29
C VAL A 162 25.76 -25.37 -15.11
N ASP A 163 24.84 -26.32 -15.25
CA ASP A 163 25.13 -27.75 -15.18
C ASP A 163 26.11 -28.22 -16.27
N SER A 164 26.17 -27.51 -17.41
CA SER A 164 27.11 -27.79 -18.52
C SER A 164 28.51 -27.23 -18.31
N LEU A 165 28.72 -26.34 -17.32
CA LEU A 165 29.99 -25.65 -17.04
C LEU A 165 30.97 -26.52 -16.24
N MET A 166 31.37 -27.68 -16.75
CA MET A 166 32.18 -28.67 -16.05
C MET A 166 33.54 -28.13 -15.56
N TYR A 167 34.19 -27.21 -16.26
CA TYR A 167 35.51 -26.69 -15.95
C TYR A 167 35.56 -25.26 -15.43
N ALA A 168 34.49 -24.51 -15.62
CA ALA A 168 34.41 -23.10 -15.28
C ALA A 168 33.28 -22.82 -14.26
N SER A 169 32.74 -23.87 -13.64
CA SER A 169 31.48 -23.82 -12.89
C SER A 169 31.44 -22.74 -11.81
N GLN A 170 32.47 -22.61 -11.01
CA GLN A 170 32.46 -21.61 -9.92
C GLN A 170 32.66 -20.17 -10.43
N ARG A 171 33.49 -19.97 -11.46
CA ARG A 171 33.84 -18.63 -11.95
C ARG A 171 32.72 -17.97 -12.77
N TYR A 172 32.03 -18.75 -13.59
CA TYR A 172 31.00 -18.23 -14.51
C TYR A 172 29.59 -18.57 -14.06
N ALA A 173 29.38 -19.63 -13.30
CA ALA A 173 28.05 -20.02 -12.83
C ALA A 173 27.45 -18.97 -11.89
N ARG A 174 28.20 -18.48 -10.93
CA ARG A 174 27.72 -17.46 -9.98
C ARG A 174 27.26 -16.19 -10.69
N PRO A 175 28.08 -15.49 -11.49
CA PRO A 175 27.62 -14.29 -12.20
C PRO A 175 26.38 -14.53 -13.06
N MET A 176 26.29 -15.69 -13.73
CA MET A 176 25.13 -16.02 -14.55
C MET A 176 23.85 -16.17 -13.73
N ILE A 177 23.92 -16.83 -12.57
CA ILE A 177 22.77 -17.00 -11.67
C ILE A 177 22.39 -15.66 -11.07
N GLU A 178 23.36 -14.89 -10.59
CA GLU A 178 23.18 -13.57 -9.98
C GLU A 178 22.46 -12.63 -10.94
N THR A 179 23.00 -12.44 -12.15
CA THR A 179 22.38 -11.58 -13.17
C THR A 179 20.99 -12.06 -13.57
N ALA A 180 20.76 -13.38 -13.66
CA ALA A 180 19.45 -13.90 -13.99
C ALA A 180 18.44 -13.69 -12.84
N ALA A 181 18.86 -13.91 -11.59
CA ALA A 181 18.02 -13.70 -10.41
C ALA A 181 17.65 -12.22 -10.23
N GLU A 182 18.62 -11.31 -10.35
CA GLU A 182 18.36 -9.86 -10.31
C GLU A 182 17.35 -9.44 -11.37
N ARG A 183 17.53 -9.91 -12.59
CA ARG A 183 16.61 -9.59 -13.68
C ARG A 183 15.18 -10.11 -13.41
N GLU A 184 15.02 -11.32 -12.89
CA GLU A 184 13.68 -11.86 -12.59
C GLU A 184 13.05 -11.14 -11.38
N VAL A 185 13.82 -10.78 -10.36
CA VAL A 185 13.34 -9.93 -9.25
C VAL A 185 12.90 -8.58 -9.78
N TYR A 186 13.72 -7.94 -10.61
CA TYR A 186 13.41 -6.65 -11.21
C TYR A 186 12.11 -6.71 -12.01
N ALA A 187 11.99 -7.72 -12.87
CA ALA A 187 10.80 -7.91 -13.69
C ALA A 187 9.55 -8.28 -12.86
N TYR A 188 9.71 -8.99 -11.76
CA TYR A 188 8.62 -9.28 -10.83
C TYR A 188 8.05 -7.99 -10.23
N TRP A 189 8.89 -7.11 -9.71
CA TRP A 189 8.45 -5.89 -9.06
C TRP A 189 7.98 -4.78 -10.02
N GLN A 190 8.36 -4.85 -11.30
CA GLN A 190 7.93 -3.89 -12.31
C GLN A 190 6.63 -4.25 -13.04
N ASP A 191 6.26 -5.51 -13.07
CA ASP A 191 5.11 -6.01 -13.83
C ASP A 191 4.19 -6.83 -12.92
N PRO A 192 3.23 -6.16 -12.24
CA PRO A 192 2.29 -6.82 -11.34
C PRO A 192 1.45 -7.91 -12.02
N ASP A 193 1.12 -7.73 -13.31
CA ASP A 193 0.27 -8.65 -14.05
C ASP A 193 0.99 -9.97 -14.39
N ALA A 194 2.33 -9.95 -14.39
CA ALA A 194 3.14 -11.13 -14.66
C ALA A 194 3.69 -11.82 -13.40
N HIS A 195 3.27 -11.42 -12.20
CA HIS A 195 3.79 -11.96 -10.92
C HIS A 195 3.74 -13.49 -10.88
N ASP A 196 2.57 -14.09 -11.09
CA ASP A 196 2.39 -15.56 -10.96
C ASP A 196 3.25 -16.34 -11.95
N ALA A 197 3.47 -15.82 -13.14
CA ALA A 197 4.29 -16.46 -14.15
C ALA A 197 5.78 -16.48 -13.81
N ARG A 198 6.26 -15.53 -12.98
CA ARG A 198 7.67 -15.37 -12.60
C ARG A 198 8.08 -16.14 -11.35
N ILE A 199 7.14 -16.44 -10.46
CA ILE A 199 7.41 -17.15 -9.19
C ILE A 199 8.16 -18.47 -9.40
N PRO A 200 7.81 -19.35 -10.37
CA PRO A 200 8.55 -20.58 -10.60
C PRO A 200 10.02 -20.36 -10.98
N ASP A 201 10.30 -19.37 -11.83
CA ASP A 201 11.66 -19.03 -12.25
C ASP A 201 12.46 -18.44 -11.07
N LEU A 202 11.88 -17.57 -10.24
CA LEU A 202 12.49 -17.04 -9.02
C LEU A 202 12.83 -18.17 -8.03
N ARG A 203 11.92 -19.11 -7.78
CA ARG A 203 12.18 -20.26 -6.89
C ARG A 203 13.31 -21.14 -7.43
N MET A 204 13.33 -21.38 -8.73
CA MET A 204 14.39 -22.17 -9.37
C MET A 204 15.76 -21.49 -9.28
N LEU A 205 15.83 -20.19 -9.57
CA LEU A 205 17.07 -19.41 -9.48
C LEU A 205 17.54 -19.26 -8.03
N SER A 206 16.63 -19.09 -7.07
CA SER A 206 16.98 -19.05 -5.65
C SER A 206 17.62 -20.37 -5.20
N ALA A 207 17.02 -21.51 -5.51
CA ALA A 207 17.55 -22.83 -5.19
C ALA A 207 18.91 -23.08 -5.88
N LEU A 208 19.05 -22.64 -7.13
CA LEU A 208 20.32 -22.72 -7.85
C LEU A 208 21.39 -21.84 -7.20
N GLY A 209 21.02 -20.63 -6.80
CA GLY A 209 21.89 -19.70 -6.10
C GLY A 209 22.40 -20.24 -4.76
N GLU A 210 21.55 -20.93 -3.99
CA GLU A 210 21.96 -21.63 -2.76
C GLU A 210 23.06 -22.63 -3.03
N ARG A 211 22.86 -23.49 -4.05
CA ARG A 211 23.82 -24.52 -4.45
C ARG A 211 25.18 -23.95 -4.81
N TYR A 212 25.23 -22.75 -5.38
CA TYR A 212 26.47 -22.10 -5.83
C TYR A 212 26.96 -20.98 -4.90
N GLY A 213 26.27 -20.70 -3.80
CA GLY A 213 26.63 -19.66 -2.83
C GLY A 213 26.63 -18.26 -3.42
N CYS A 214 25.60 -17.93 -4.23
CA CYS A 214 25.43 -16.64 -4.88
C CYS A 214 24.99 -15.56 -3.87
N ARG A 215 25.48 -14.32 -4.05
CA ARG A 215 25.13 -13.18 -3.18
C ARG A 215 23.69 -12.70 -3.38
N THR A 216 23.25 -12.57 -4.61
CA THR A 216 21.88 -12.17 -4.99
C THR A 216 20.81 -13.17 -4.57
N THR A 217 21.22 -14.33 -4.04
CA THR A 217 20.30 -15.27 -3.43
C THR A 217 19.48 -14.63 -2.32
N ASP A 218 20.07 -13.71 -1.55
CA ASP A 218 19.35 -13.03 -0.46
C ASP A 218 18.26 -12.11 -0.99
N LEU A 219 18.48 -11.41 -2.11
CA LEU A 219 17.45 -10.61 -2.76
C LEU A 219 16.31 -11.49 -3.30
N ALA A 220 16.63 -12.56 -4.03
CA ALA A 220 15.64 -13.48 -4.56
C ALA A 220 14.86 -14.19 -3.43
N ARG A 221 15.54 -14.58 -2.35
CA ARG A 221 14.92 -15.15 -1.15
C ARG A 221 14.05 -14.14 -0.42
N GLY A 222 14.52 -12.89 -0.26
CA GLY A 222 13.72 -11.82 0.34
C GLY A 222 12.44 -11.57 -0.44
N THR A 223 12.52 -11.55 -1.77
CA THR A 223 11.34 -11.45 -2.64
C THR A 223 10.40 -12.66 -2.46
N LEU A 224 10.93 -13.89 -2.42
CA LEU A 224 10.12 -15.08 -2.18
C LEU A 224 9.50 -15.11 -0.79
N SER A 225 10.21 -14.66 0.25
CA SER A 225 9.64 -14.51 1.60
C SER A 225 8.48 -13.52 1.60
N CYS A 226 8.60 -12.41 0.85
CA CYS A 226 7.52 -11.45 0.68
C CYS A 226 6.30 -12.10 -0.01
N ILE A 227 6.51 -12.87 -1.09
CA ILE A 227 5.46 -13.61 -1.81
C ILE A 227 4.76 -14.63 -0.88
N ASP A 228 5.53 -15.30 -0.04
CA ASP A 228 5.02 -16.31 0.90
C ASP A 228 4.38 -15.69 2.17
N GLY A 229 4.37 -14.34 2.29
CA GLY A 229 3.79 -13.60 3.41
C GLY A 229 4.68 -13.46 4.64
N ASP A 230 5.94 -13.94 4.58
CA ASP A 230 6.93 -13.73 5.63
C ASP A 230 7.65 -12.39 5.44
N TYR A 231 6.90 -11.34 5.66
CA TYR A 231 7.37 -9.96 5.45
C TYR A 231 8.52 -9.56 6.40
N GLY A 232 8.56 -10.14 7.60
CA GLY A 232 9.64 -9.87 8.56
C GLY A 232 10.99 -10.41 8.10
N GLU A 233 11.02 -11.63 7.57
CA GLU A 233 12.22 -12.22 6.97
C GLU A 233 12.61 -11.48 5.69
N ALA A 234 11.64 -11.14 4.85
CA ALA A 234 11.85 -10.36 3.63
C ALA A 234 12.51 -9.01 3.96
N GLY A 235 11.97 -8.24 4.90
CA GLY A 235 12.50 -6.96 5.34
C GLY A 235 13.94 -7.06 5.84
N ARG A 236 14.27 -8.06 6.67
CA ARG A 236 15.64 -8.28 7.16
C ARG A 236 16.65 -8.55 6.03
N ARG A 237 16.30 -9.39 5.05
CA ARG A 237 17.18 -9.72 3.92
C ARG A 237 17.40 -8.52 3.01
N ILE A 238 16.33 -7.81 2.67
CA ILE A 238 16.42 -6.63 1.80
C ILE A 238 17.19 -5.50 2.51
N SER A 239 16.99 -5.29 3.82
CA SER A 239 17.77 -4.31 4.60
C SER A 239 19.26 -4.61 4.60
N ALA A 240 19.64 -5.89 4.72
CA ALA A 240 21.04 -6.29 4.62
C ALA A 240 21.63 -6.02 3.22
N GLU A 241 20.82 -6.19 2.19
CA GLU A 241 21.21 -5.89 0.80
C GLU A 241 21.35 -4.38 0.56
N ILE A 242 20.46 -3.55 1.11
CA ILE A 242 20.62 -2.08 1.09
C ILE A 242 21.92 -1.67 1.77
N ALA A 243 22.21 -2.23 2.96
CA ALA A 243 23.44 -1.94 3.68
C ALA A 243 24.71 -2.34 2.90
N ARG A 244 24.63 -3.36 2.07
CA ARG A 244 25.69 -3.77 1.16
C ARG A 244 25.81 -2.83 -0.03
N ALA A 245 24.69 -2.54 -0.69
CA ALA A 245 24.63 -1.67 -1.86
C ALA A 245 25.16 -0.26 -1.55
N ALA A 246 24.80 0.29 -0.39
CA ALA A 246 25.28 1.61 0.06
C ALA A 246 26.80 1.71 0.27
N LYS A 247 27.49 0.59 0.41
CA LYS A 247 28.96 0.54 0.56
C LYS A 247 29.69 0.34 -0.77
N ASP A 248 28.96 0.00 -1.82
CA ASP A 248 29.52 -0.30 -3.13
C ASP A 248 29.19 0.85 -4.10
N PRO A 249 30.20 1.70 -4.43
CA PRO A 249 30.00 2.86 -5.30
C PRO A 249 29.65 2.48 -6.75
N GLU A 250 29.85 1.22 -7.13
CA GLU A 250 29.49 0.72 -8.47
C GLU A 250 28.02 0.24 -8.54
N THR A 251 27.31 0.23 -7.42
CA THR A 251 25.89 -0.15 -7.39
C THR A 251 25.04 0.86 -8.16
N PRO A 252 24.28 0.43 -9.19
CA PRO A 252 23.44 1.34 -9.95
C PRO A 252 22.32 1.97 -9.07
N ASP A 253 22.04 3.26 -9.29
CA ASP A 253 20.95 3.98 -8.59
C ASP A 253 19.60 3.30 -8.72
N GLU A 254 19.29 2.77 -9.92
CA GLU A 254 18.03 2.05 -10.18
C GLU A 254 17.88 0.80 -9.30
N TYR A 255 18.99 0.08 -9.09
CA TYR A 255 18.99 -1.09 -8.21
C TYR A 255 18.75 -0.68 -6.75
N SER A 256 19.44 0.35 -6.28
CA SER A 256 19.26 0.86 -4.92
C SER A 256 17.83 1.37 -4.68
N ARG A 257 17.24 2.06 -5.66
CA ARG A 257 15.86 2.51 -5.60
C ARG A 257 14.88 1.33 -5.52
N LEU A 258 15.07 0.30 -6.34
CA LEU A 258 14.27 -0.93 -6.28
C LEU A 258 14.35 -1.59 -4.90
N LEU A 259 15.54 -1.73 -4.33
CA LEU A 259 15.72 -2.29 -2.98
C LEU A 259 14.97 -1.48 -1.93
N CYS A 260 15.03 -0.15 -2.00
CA CYS A 260 14.30 0.74 -1.11
C CYS A 260 12.78 0.54 -1.22
N GLY A 261 12.25 0.42 -2.44
CA GLY A 261 10.82 0.15 -2.66
C GLY A 261 10.38 -1.20 -2.07
N ILE A 262 11.16 -2.26 -2.29
CA ILE A 262 10.88 -3.59 -1.74
C ILE A 262 10.97 -3.58 -0.20
N ALA A 263 12.00 -2.94 0.37
CA ALA A 263 12.15 -2.82 1.82
C ALA A 263 10.95 -2.10 2.44
N ALA A 264 10.55 -0.97 1.86
CA ALA A 264 9.40 -0.21 2.33
C ALA A 264 8.13 -1.06 2.32
N HIS A 265 7.85 -1.75 1.21
CA HIS A 265 6.70 -2.65 1.12
C HIS A 265 6.73 -3.75 2.19
N CYS A 266 7.81 -4.51 2.27
CA CYS A 266 7.91 -5.65 3.20
C CYS A 266 7.86 -5.21 4.67
N MET A 267 8.60 -4.15 5.04
CA MET A 267 8.68 -3.71 6.44
C MET A 267 7.37 -3.07 6.92
N ILE A 268 6.64 -2.39 6.04
CA ILE A 268 5.30 -1.87 6.37
C ILE A 268 4.32 -3.02 6.59
N GLN A 269 4.32 -4.03 5.74
CA GLN A 269 3.46 -5.21 5.93
C GLN A 269 3.83 -6.01 7.19
N ALA A 270 5.09 -5.99 7.60
CA ALA A 270 5.57 -6.58 8.85
C ALA A 270 5.29 -5.74 10.11
N GLY A 271 4.79 -4.50 9.95
CA GLY A 271 4.61 -3.56 11.07
C GLY A 271 5.93 -2.96 11.61
N GLN A 272 7.03 -3.08 10.87
CA GLN A 272 8.37 -2.62 11.25
C GLN A 272 8.60 -1.15 10.82
N HIS A 273 7.69 -0.26 11.20
CA HIS A 273 7.68 1.13 10.74
C HIS A 273 8.87 1.94 11.25
N ALA A 274 9.23 1.78 12.53
CA ALA A 274 10.35 2.50 13.14
C ALA A 274 11.69 2.04 12.56
N GLU A 275 11.86 0.74 12.35
CA GLU A 275 13.06 0.15 11.74
C GLU A 275 13.21 0.61 10.28
N LEU A 276 12.11 0.74 9.54
CA LEU A 276 12.10 1.25 8.17
C LEU A 276 12.62 2.70 8.13
N LEU A 277 12.09 3.57 8.98
CA LEU A 277 12.54 4.97 9.05
C LEU A 277 14.03 5.06 9.43
N CYS A 278 14.46 4.28 10.42
CA CYS A 278 15.86 4.20 10.83
C CYS A 278 16.77 3.74 9.68
N LEU A 279 16.35 2.72 8.92
CA LEU A 279 17.09 2.23 7.75
C LEU A 279 17.30 3.34 6.72
N PHE A 280 16.26 4.07 6.38
CA PHE A 280 16.31 5.13 5.38
C PHE A 280 17.12 6.35 5.83
N GLU A 281 17.07 6.69 7.12
CA GLU A 281 17.89 7.75 7.69
C GLU A 281 19.37 7.36 7.74
N THR A 282 19.66 6.11 8.09
CA THR A 282 21.04 5.61 8.18
C THR A 282 21.77 5.69 6.84
N TYR A 283 21.07 5.52 5.74
CA TYR A 283 21.65 5.50 4.39
C TYR A 283 21.28 6.69 3.52
N ASP A 284 20.70 7.75 4.12
CA ASP A 284 20.19 8.95 3.42
C ASP A 284 19.25 8.62 2.23
N ALA A 285 18.67 7.42 2.24
CA ALA A 285 17.87 6.91 1.13
C ALA A 285 16.57 7.70 0.92
N ALA A 286 16.02 8.27 1.99
CA ALA A 286 14.83 9.11 1.91
C ALA A 286 15.08 10.37 1.06
N GLU A 287 16.22 11.03 1.22
CA GLU A 287 16.57 12.22 0.46
C GLU A 287 16.99 11.90 -0.96
N GLN A 288 17.68 10.78 -1.15
CA GLN A 288 18.17 10.39 -2.47
C GLN A 288 17.07 9.85 -3.40
N TYR A 289 16.17 9.03 -2.86
CA TYR A 289 15.21 8.26 -3.66
C TYR A 289 13.76 8.69 -3.43
N ALA A 290 13.32 8.91 -2.19
CA ALA A 290 11.96 9.32 -1.91
C ALA A 290 11.61 10.70 -2.49
N ALA A 291 12.58 11.63 -2.54
CA ALA A 291 12.38 12.93 -3.18
C ALA A 291 12.17 12.86 -4.71
N LYS A 292 12.47 11.70 -5.32
CA LYS A 292 12.33 11.47 -6.78
C LYS A 292 11.30 10.37 -7.10
N ASP A 293 10.78 9.70 -6.09
CA ASP A 293 9.87 8.57 -6.23
C ASP A 293 8.66 8.78 -5.30
N PRO A 294 7.52 9.28 -5.84
CA PRO A 294 6.34 9.58 -5.03
C PRO A 294 5.73 8.33 -4.37
N ALA A 295 5.91 7.14 -4.97
CA ALA A 295 5.43 5.90 -4.38
C ALA A 295 6.23 5.53 -3.12
N LEU A 296 7.55 5.67 -3.18
CA LEU A 296 8.41 5.46 -2.03
C LEU A 296 8.16 6.51 -0.93
N ALA A 297 8.02 7.78 -1.32
CA ALA A 297 7.68 8.87 -0.40
C ALA A 297 6.36 8.59 0.34
N PHE A 298 5.34 8.09 -0.37
CA PHE A 298 4.07 7.71 0.22
C PHE A 298 4.20 6.56 1.22
N GLN A 299 5.00 5.55 0.92
CA GLN A 299 5.25 4.45 1.86
C GLN A 299 5.95 4.95 3.15
N LEU A 300 6.94 5.83 3.02
CA LEU A 300 7.62 6.42 4.18
C LEU A 300 6.70 7.36 4.97
N TYR A 301 5.85 8.11 4.29
CA TYR A 301 4.80 8.92 4.93
C TYR A 301 3.89 8.05 5.81
N ARG A 302 3.40 6.91 5.29
CA ARG A 302 2.59 5.95 6.05
C ARG A 302 3.34 5.38 7.26
N ALA A 303 4.58 4.98 7.08
CA ALA A 303 5.40 4.47 8.17
C ALA A 303 5.64 5.53 9.25
N ALA A 304 5.90 6.78 8.83
CA ALA A 304 6.12 7.90 9.75
C ALA A 304 4.86 8.23 10.56
N LEU A 305 3.68 8.22 9.96
CA LEU A 305 2.43 8.44 10.69
C LEU A 305 2.24 7.46 11.85
N LEU A 306 2.75 6.23 11.72
CA LEU A 306 2.58 5.18 12.72
C LEU A 306 3.72 5.12 13.75
N ALA A 307 4.94 5.51 13.36
CA ALA A 307 6.13 5.39 14.22
C ALA A 307 6.65 6.73 14.75
N ASP A 308 6.61 7.78 13.93
CA ASP A 308 7.10 9.12 14.27
C ASP A 308 6.33 10.18 13.47
N PRO A 309 5.12 10.56 13.93
CA PRO A 309 4.24 11.49 13.22
C PRO A 309 4.88 12.84 12.88
N GLN A 310 5.91 13.26 13.64
CA GLN A 310 6.60 14.53 13.36
C GLN A 310 7.37 14.50 12.04
N LYS A 311 7.79 13.31 11.59
CA LYS A 311 8.48 13.11 10.31
C LYS A 311 7.52 12.96 9.12
N ALA A 312 6.25 12.66 9.36
CA ALA A 312 5.28 12.41 8.30
C ALA A 312 5.19 13.60 7.31
N ARG A 313 5.23 14.84 7.83
CA ARG A 313 5.19 16.04 7.00
C ARG A 313 6.35 16.11 6.00
N LYS A 314 7.58 15.75 6.43
CA LYS A 314 8.76 15.73 5.55
C LYS A 314 8.54 14.82 4.33
N TYR A 315 8.03 13.62 4.56
CA TYR A 315 7.80 12.65 3.47
C TYR A 315 6.61 13.00 2.60
N ALA A 316 5.56 13.63 3.18
CA ALA A 316 4.45 14.15 2.39
C ALA A 316 4.93 15.28 1.45
N ASP A 317 5.71 16.24 1.95
CA ASP A 317 6.26 17.34 1.14
C ASP A 317 7.18 16.82 0.01
N MET A 318 7.97 15.76 0.27
CA MET A 318 8.78 15.09 -0.75
C MET A 318 7.91 14.45 -1.84
N GLY A 319 6.88 13.73 -1.47
CA GLY A 319 5.99 13.04 -2.41
C GLY A 319 5.18 14.00 -3.27
N LEU A 320 4.62 15.04 -2.65
CA LEU A 320 3.89 16.09 -3.35
C LEU A 320 4.80 16.86 -4.33
N ALA A 321 6.06 17.11 -3.95
CA ALA A 321 7.03 17.76 -4.83
C ALA A 321 7.47 16.87 -6.00
N ALA A 322 7.48 15.55 -5.82
CA ALA A 322 7.85 14.59 -6.85
C ALA A 322 6.74 14.39 -7.89
N ASP A 323 5.51 14.13 -7.43
CA ASP A 323 4.29 14.00 -8.25
C ASP A 323 3.05 14.18 -7.36
N GLU A 324 2.48 15.40 -7.40
CA GLU A 324 1.32 15.77 -6.58
C GLU A 324 0.08 14.92 -6.91
N ALA A 325 -0.18 14.66 -8.19
CA ALA A 325 -1.37 13.93 -8.64
C ALA A 325 -1.31 12.47 -8.16
N TYR A 326 -0.19 11.80 -8.38
CA TYR A 326 0.02 10.43 -7.94
C TYR A 326 -0.05 10.31 -6.41
N PHE A 327 0.65 11.21 -5.68
CA PHE A 327 0.67 11.15 -4.22
C PHE A 327 -0.74 11.36 -3.63
N THR A 328 -1.51 12.30 -4.17
CA THR A 328 -2.88 12.58 -3.74
C THR A 328 -3.80 11.39 -4.00
N GLU A 329 -3.73 10.76 -5.17
CA GLU A 329 -4.51 9.56 -5.50
C GLU A 329 -4.21 8.41 -4.53
N GLN A 330 -2.93 8.15 -4.26
CA GLN A 330 -2.53 7.10 -3.31
C GLN A 330 -2.98 7.41 -1.88
N PHE A 331 -2.94 8.68 -1.49
CA PHE A 331 -3.43 9.12 -0.18
C PHE A 331 -4.93 8.87 -0.06
N GLU A 332 -5.73 9.30 -1.05
CA GLU A 332 -7.18 9.12 -1.05
C GLU A 332 -7.58 7.64 -1.00
N ALA A 333 -6.98 6.81 -1.85
CA ALA A 333 -7.24 5.37 -1.88
C ALA A 333 -6.92 4.67 -0.55
N PHE A 334 -5.82 5.05 0.09
CA PHE A 334 -5.44 4.49 1.38
C PHE A 334 -6.29 5.06 2.51
N TYR A 335 -6.61 6.36 2.46
CA TYR A 335 -7.49 7.02 3.41
C TYR A 335 -8.85 6.30 3.49
N ASP A 336 -9.49 6.04 2.36
CA ASP A 336 -10.76 5.35 2.32
C ASP A 336 -10.69 3.95 2.93
N THR A 337 -9.59 3.23 2.67
CA THR A 337 -9.38 1.90 3.24
C THR A 337 -9.26 1.97 4.77
N VAL A 338 -8.44 2.87 5.28
CA VAL A 338 -8.22 3.04 6.74
C VAL A 338 -9.48 3.57 7.41
N TYR A 339 -10.17 4.50 6.76
CA TYR A 339 -11.42 5.09 7.24
C TYR A 339 -12.49 4.03 7.48
N ASN A 340 -12.77 3.21 6.45
CA ASN A 340 -13.76 2.16 6.56
C ASN A 340 -13.41 1.10 7.64
N GLN A 341 -12.14 0.75 7.76
CA GLN A 341 -11.68 -0.17 8.80
C GLN A 341 -11.83 0.44 10.20
N PHE A 342 -11.44 1.71 10.36
CA PHE A 342 -11.49 2.40 11.63
C PHE A 342 -12.94 2.61 12.11
N VAL A 343 -13.85 3.00 11.21
CA VAL A 343 -15.27 3.17 11.54
C VAL A 343 -15.90 1.85 11.92
N SER A 344 -15.57 0.76 11.23
CA SER A 344 -16.09 -0.57 11.54
C SER A 344 -15.54 -1.13 12.86
N ARG A 345 -14.31 -0.76 13.23
CA ARG A 345 -13.63 -1.25 14.43
C ARG A 345 -12.51 -0.30 14.86
N PRO A 346 -12.81 0.78 15.61
CA PRO A 346 -11.83 1.80 15.94
C PRO A 346 -10.76 1.27 16.91
N GLN A 347 -9.73 0.64 16.34
CA GLN A 347 -8.52 0.22 17.04
C GLN A 347 -7.38 -0.04 16.05
N PRO A 348 -6.15 0.31 16.39
CA PRO A 348 -5.72 1.17 17.48
C PRO A 348 -5.89 2.67 17.14
N LEU A 349 -5.84 3.55 18.15
CA LEU A 349 -5.90 5.01 17.96
C LEU A 349 -4.78 5.57 17.07
N SER A 350 -3.70 4.80 16.84
CA SER A 350 -2.64 5.14 15.89
C SER A 350 -3.15 5.37 14.46
N ASN A 351 -4.22 4.69 14.05
CA ASN A 351 -4.84 4.94 12.76
C ASN A 351 -5.53 6.31 12.68
N LEU A 352 -5.88 6.88 13.83
CA LEU A 352 -6.45 8.22 13.90
C LEU A 352 -5.44 9.29 13.47
N ASP A 353 -4.14 9.09 13.72
CA ASP A 353 -3.07 9.98 13.25
C ASP A 353 -3.06 10.11 11.75
N PHE A 354 -3.30 9.00 11.04
CA PHE A 354 -3.42 9.00 9.60
C PHE A 354 -4.72 9.68 9.13
N LEU A 355 -5.86 9.30 9.68
CA LEU A 355 -7.17 9.83 9.28
C LEU A 355 -7.30 11.34 9.54
N LEU A 356 -6.60 11.85 10.52
CA LEU A 356 -6.56 13.25 10.89
C LEU A 356 -5.28 13.96 10.43
N GLY A 357 -4.41 13.30 9.70
CA GLY A 357 -3.12 13.83 9.22
C GLY A 357 -3.22 14.79 8.03
N SER A 358 -4.39 15.39 7.79
CA SER A 358 -4.59 16.33 6.68
C SER A 358 -3.67 17.55 6.75
N PRO A 359 -3.14 18.02 5.60
CA PRO A 359 -2.15 19.10 5.59
C PRO A 359 -2.70 20.48 5.99
N THR A 360 -4.02 20.69 5.92
CA THR A 360 -4.65 21.95 6.34
C THR A 360 -5.61 21.76 7.50
N THR A 361 -5.71 22.78 8.37
CA THR A 361 -6.67 22.77 9.50
C THR A 361 -8.11 22.56 9.03
N GLU A 362 -8.49 23.14 7.88
CA GLU A 362 -9.84 22.99 7.33
C GLU A 362 -10.14 21.54 6.89
N GLN A 363 -9.22 20.93 6.15
CA GLN A 363 -9.34 19.50 5.75
C GLN A 363 -9.35 18.59 6.97
N TYR A 364 -8.48 18.86 7.96
CA TYR A 364 -8.42 18.15 9.22
C TYR A 364 -9.79 18.17 9.93
N LEU A 365 -10.36 19.36 10.13
CA LEU A 365 -11.65 19.50 10.84
C LEU A 365 -12.79 18.81 10.07
N ARG A 366 -12.78 18.88 8.74
CA ARG A 366 -13.77 18.19 7.92
C ARG A 366 -13.66 16.69 8.07
N SER A 367 -12.45 16.12 7.97
CA SER A 367 -12.21 14.70 8.18
C SER A 367 -12.59 14.25 9.58
N ALA A 368 -12.27 15.06 10.59
CA ALA A 368 -12.62 14.80 11.98
C ALA A 368 -14.15 14.78 12.19
N LEU A 369 -14.87 15.71 11.58
CA LEU A 369 -16.33 15.76 11.68
C LEU A 369 -17.00 14.55 11.00
N ASN A 370 -16.57 14.20 9.80
CA ASN A 370 -17.09 13.04 9.05
C ASN A 370 -16.84 11.75 9.84
N LEU A 371 -15.63 11.57 10.33
CA LEU A 371 -15.26 10.40 11.12
C LEU A 371 -16.08 10.33 12.42
N ALA A 372 -16.23 11.46 13.12
CA ALA A 372 -17.03 11.52 14.34
C ALA A 372 -18.51 11.19 14.08
N ALA A 373 -19.08 11.65 12.97
CA ALA A 373 -20.45 11.33 12.57
C ALA A 373 -20.65 9.83 12.30
N ASP A 374 -19.72 9.20 11.59
CA ASP A 374 -19.79 7.77 11.29
C ASP A 374 -19.51 6.90 12.53
N LEU A 375 -18.61 7.30 13.42
CA LEU A 375 -18.42 6.63 14.70
C LEU A 375 -19.66 6.76 15.59
N LEU A 376 -20.29 7.92 15.59
CA LEU A 376 -21.53 8.15 16.35
C LEU A 376 -22.68 7.27 15.82
N ALA A 377 -22.73 7.00 14.51
CA ALA A 377 -23.73 6.11 13.92
C ALA A 377 -23.60 4.65 14.39
N GLN A 378 -22.44 4.23 14.90
CA GLN A 378 -22.22 2.90 15.49
C GLN A 378 -22.70 2.81 16.94
N LEU A 379 -22.93 3.95 17.59
CA LEU A 379 -23.40 3.99 18.97
C LEU A 379 -24.94 3.89 19.02
N PRO A 380 -25.50 3.28 20.08
CA PRO A 380 -26.94 3.29 20.28
C PRO A 380 -27.46 4.72 20.43
N ASP A 381 -28.78 4.89 20.30
CA ASP A 381 -29.44 6.18 20.43
C ASP A 381 -29.04 6.88 21.72
N THR A 382 -28.35 8.02 21.56
CA THR A 382 -27.90 8.86 22.67
C THR A 382 -28.76 10.09 22.78
N ASN A 383 -29.20 10.39 23.98
CA ASN A 383 -29.79 11.67 24.31
C ASN A 383 -28.98 12.27 25.46
N ILE A 384 -28.24 13.32 25.16
CA ILE A 384 -27.38 13.99 26.14
C ILE A 384 -28.14 14.56 27.37
N TYR A 385 -29.48 14.55 27.30
CA TYR A 385 -30.33 15.11 28.36
C TYR A 385 -31.11 14.08 29.19
N ASP A 386 -31.16 12.80 28.77
CA ASP A 386 -32.03 11.86 29.49
C ASP A 386 -31.39 11.21 30.72
N GLY A 387 -30.10 11.47 30.95
CA GLY A 387 -29.38 10.99 32.13
C GLY A 387 -29.25 9.46 32.19
N ARG A 388 -29.59 8.73 31.14
CA ARG A 388 -29.44 7.27 31.10
C ARG A 388 -28.00 6.87 30.87
N GLU A 389 -27.57 5.83 31.58
CA GLU A 389 -26.23 5.25 31.45
C GLU A 389 -26.17 4.38 30.17
N HIS A 390 -26.15 5.02 28.97
CA HIS A 390 -26.20 4.30 27.70
C HIS A 390 -24.86 3.65 27.29
N PHE A 391 -23.76 3.87 28.04
CA PHE A 391 -22.43 3.57 27.51
C PHE A 391 -21.54 2.74 28.44
N HIS A 392 -22.15 1.82 29.21
CA HIS A 392 -21.36 0.86 30.01
C HIS A 392 -20.92 -0.37 29.22
N ASP A 393 -21.32 -0.51 27.96
CA ASP A 393 -20.88 -1.59 27.12
C ASP A 393 -19.40 -1.42 26.78
N GLU A 394 -18.56 -2.36 27.25
CA GLU A 394 -17.12 -2.38 26.97
C GLU A 394 -16.82 -2.45 25.48
N GLY A 395 -17.70 -3.07 24.69
CA GLY A 395 -17.59 -3.14 23.22
C GLY A 395 -17.67 -1.77 22.53
N LEU A 396 -18.29 -0.77 23.18
CA LEU A 396 -18.41 0.59 22.66
C LEU A 396 -17.28 1.53 23.15
N ALA A 397 -16.46 1.09 24.10
CA ALA A 397 -15.37 1.91 24.63
C ALA A 397 -14.42 2.46 23.56
N PRO A 398 -14.00 1.67 22.55
CA PRO A 398 -13.12 2.17 21.49
C PRO A 398 -13.72 3.33 20.69
N TYR A 399 -15.03 3.31 20.44
CA TYR A 399 -15.73 4.39 19.73
C TYR A 399 -15.75 5.67 20.54
N ARG A 400 -16.03 5.58 21.84
CA ARG A 400 -16.03 6.72 22.77
C ARG A 400 -14.64 7.34 22.90
N ASP A 401 -13.61 6.50 23.02
CA ASP A 401 -12.23 6.95 23.15
C ASP A 401 -11.73 7.63 21.87
N ALA A 402 -12.11 7.11 20.70
CA ALA A 402 -11.84 7.73 19.42
C ALA A 402 -12.51 9.10 19.30
N LEU A 403 -13.79 9.24 19.66
CA LEU A 403 -14.50 10.52 19.62
C LEU A 403 -13.85 11.58 20.52
N LEU A 404 -13.41 11.18 21.71
CA LEU A 404 -12.71 12.10 22.62
C LEU A 404 -11.36 12.53 22.10
N GLU A 405 -10.60 11.61 21.51
CA GLU A 405 -9.30 11.93 20.94
C GLU A 405 -9.46 12.85 19.71
N ILE A 406 -10.47 12.64 18.88
CA ILE A 406 -10.82 13.55 17.78
C ILE A 406 -11.12 14.95 18.33
N ALA A 407 -11.95 15.07 19.37
CA ALA A 407 -12.29 16.35 19.98
C ALA A 407 -11.05 17.05 20.55
N ARG A 408 -10.19 16.34 21.28
CA ARG A 408 -8.95 16.88 21.87
C ARG A 408 -7.99 17.39 20.78
N ARG A 409 -7.82 16.65 19.70
CA ARG A 409 -6.95 17.05 18.57
C ARG A 409 -7.53 18.22 17.80
N SER A 410 -8.84 18.27 17.64
CA SER A 410 -9.54 19.40 16.99
C SER A 410 -9.33 20.69 17.79
N GLU A 411 -9.39 20.63 19.10
CA GLU A 411 -9.09 21.78 19.98
C GLU A 411 -7.65 22.28 19.80
N SER A 412 -6.69 21.37 19.76
CA SER A 412 -5.28 21.71 19.52
C SER A 412 -5.07 22.33 18.13
N ALA A 413 -5.70 21.76 17.08
CA ALA A 413 -5.58 22.26 15.70
C ALA A 413 -6.16 23.67 15.50
N THR A 414 -7.20 24.02 16.25
CA THR A 414 -7.83 25.35 16.19
C THR A 414 -7.14 26.40 17.08
N GLN A 415 -6.06 26.02 17.78
CA GLN A 415 -5.36 26.90 18.73
C GLN A 415 -6.28 27.47 19.80
N GLY A 416 -7.25 26.70 20.27
CA GLY A 416 -8.25 27.09 21.26
C GLY A 416 -9.41 27.92 20.70
N ARG A 417 -9.41 28.25 19.41
CA ARG A 417 -10.56 28.92 18.77
C ARG A 417 -11.69 27.93 18.57
N LEU A 418 -12.87 28.28 19.05
CA LEU A 418 -14.05 27.45 18.91
C LEU A 418 -14.70 27.68 17.54
N THR A 419 -14.67 26.63 16.68
CA THR A 419 -15.45 26.58 15.43
C THR A 419 -16.75 25.81 15.66
N PRO A 420 -17.76 25.89 14.76
CA PRO A 420 -18.98 25.09 14.88
C PRO A 420 -18.69 23.59 14.94
N ASP A 421 -17.81 23.11 14.09
CA ASP A 421 -17.42 21.70 14.02
C ASP A 421 -16.70 21.24 15.30
N HIS A 422 -15.85 22.10 15.84
CA HIS A 422 -15.16 21.83 17.10
C HIS A 422 -16.14 21.81 18.29
N ALA A 423 -17.07 22.76 18.37
CA ALA A 423 -18.09 22.76 19.40
C ALA A 423 -18.96 21.49 19.34
N LEU A 424 -19.30 21.04 18.15
CA LEU A 424 -20.05 19.81 17.91
C LEU A 424 -19.26 18.57 18.36
N LEU A 425 -17.99 18.45 17.98
CA LEU A 425 -17.14 17.32 18.36
C LEU A 425 -16.96 17.24 19.88
N LEU A 426 -16.75 18.36 20.56
CA LEU A 426 -16.68 18.41 22.02
C LEU A 426 -17.97 17.92 22.64
N LEU A 427 -19.11 18.39 22.15
CA LEU A 427 -20.42 17.99 22.66
C LEU A 427 -20.69 16.50 22.49
N ILE A 428 -20.40 15.96 21.32
CA ILE A 428 -20.53 14.52 21.03
C ILE A 428 -19.62 13.71 21.96
N ALA A 429 -18.34 14.06 22.04
CA ALA A 429 -17.36 13.34 22.82
C ALA A 429 -17.70 13.34 24.33
N GLU A 430 -18.09 14.47 24.87
CA GLU A 430 -18.50 14.59 26.29
C GLU A 430 -19.80 13.79 26.56
N SER A 431 -20.78 13.83 25.67
CA SER A 431 -22.03 13.07 25.81
C SER A 431 -21.80 11.56 25.76
N THR A 432 -20.94 11.09 24.85
CA THR A 432 -20.66 9.66 24.70
C THR A 432 -19.83 9.08 25.84
N ARG A 433 -19.08 9.87 26.57
CA ARG A 433 -18.38 9.43 27.79
C ARG A 433 -19.28 9.34 29.02
N GLY A 434 -20.55 9.69 28.88
CA GLY A 434 -21.47 9.75 29.99
C GLY A 434 -21.23 10.92 30.91
N ASN A 435 -20.52 11.97 30.48
CA ASN A 435 -20.30 13.19 31.27
C ASN A 435 -21.62 13.88 31.58
N PHE A 436 -22.64 13.66 30.76
CA PHE A 436 -24.01 14.17 31.00
C PHE A 436 -24.95 13.11 31.59
N ALA A 437 -24.47 11.91 31.89
CA ALA A 437 -25.29 10.84 32.47
C ALA A 437 -25.76 11.19 33.90
N ARG A 438 -25.09 12.14 34.59
CA ARG A 438 -25.43 12.53 35.95
C ARG A 438 -26.70 13.36 36.04
N SER A 439 -26.95 14.25 35.07
CA SER A 439 -28.21 14.99 34.99
C SER A 439 -28.45 15.59 33.60
N ALA A 440 -29.72 15.63 33.17
CA ALA A 440 -30.14 16.36 31.99
C ALA A 440 -29.90 17.88 32.08
N GLU A 441 -29.79 18.39 33.29
CA GLU A 441 -29.52 19.81 33.57
C GLU A 441 -28.05 20.14 33.22
N GLU A 442 -27.10 19.30 33.64
CA GLU A 442 -25.68 19.46 33.34
C GLU A 442 -25.44 19.43 31.82
N GLY A 443 -26.05 18.49 31.10
CA GLY A 443 -25.98 18.40 29.62
C GLY A 443 -26.51 19.68 28.94
N ARG A 444 -27.68 20.18 29.40
CA ARG A 444 -28.23 21.45 28.89
C ARG A 444 -27.34 22.66 29.18
N ALA A 445 -26.75 22.72 30.37
CA ALA A 445 -25.82 23.79 30.74
C ALA A 445 -24.59 23.80 29.81
N ARG A 446 -24.04 22.61 29.52
CA ARG A 446 -22.89 22.48 28.62
C ARG A 446 -23.20 22.85 27.15
N VAL A 447 -24.33 22.43 26.63
CA VAL A 447 -24.77 22.86 25.28
C VAL A 447 -24.93 24.38 25.22
N LYS A 448 -25.52 24.98 26.27
CA LYS A 448 -25.65 26.44 26.34
C LYS A 448 -24.28 27.13 26.38
N GLU A 449 -23.34 26.63 27.16
CA GLU A 449 -22.00 27.18 27.26
C GLU A 449 -21.28 27.13 25.89
N LEU A 450 -21.26 25.97 25.22
CA LEU A 450 -20.62 25.81 23.90
C LEU A 450 -21.28 26.70 22.85
N PHE A 451 -22.61 26.84 22.87
CA PHE A 451 -23.31 27.74 21.99
C PHE A 451 -22.98 29.21 22.24
N GLU A 452 -22.94 29.67 23.49
CA GLU A 452 -22.61 31.07 23.81
C GLU A 452 -21.14 31.41 23.45
N ARG A 453 -20.23 30.44 23.62
CA ARG A 453 -18.85 30.60 23.14
C ARG A 453 -18.82 30.73 21.60
N LEU A 454 -19.49 29.85 20.89
CA LEU A 454 -19.57 29.90 19.45
C LEU A 454 -20.23 31.18 18.94
N TYR A 455 -21.30 31.59 19.57
CA TYR A 455 -22.00 32.84 19.24
C TYR A 455 -21.11 34.08 19.49
N THR A 456 -20.27 34.03 20.51
CA THR A 456 -19.29 35.10 20.79
C THR A 456 -18.18 35.15 19.75
N GLU A 457 -17.68 33.99 19.30
CA GLU A 457 -16.67 33.90 18.24
C GLU A 457 -17.23 34.38 16.86
N GLU A 458 -18.51 34.15 16.62
CA GLU A 458 -19.15 34.47 15.34
C GLU A 458 -19.77 35.90 15.29
N ARG A 459 -19.88 36.59 16.43
CA ARG A 459 -20.57 37.87 16.54
C ARG A 459 -19.98 39.00 15.65
N ASP A 460 -18.69 38.90 15.33
CA ASP A 460 -17.98 39.88 14.49
C ASP A 460 -18.14 39.56 12.98
N ASN A 461 -18.78 38.44 12.64
CA ASN A 461 -19.14 38.09 11.28
C ASN A 461 -20.44 38.80 10.87
N ASP A 462 -20.69 38.85 9.56
CA ASP A 462 -21.95 39.36 9.04
C ASP A 462 -23.14 38.45 9.45
N GLU A 463 -24.32 39.02 9.49
CA GLU A 463 -25.55 38.33 9.92
C GLU A 463 -25.85 37.06 9.11
N TYR A 464 -25.50 37.03 7.80
CA TYR A 464 -25.68 35.86 6.93
C TYR A 464 -24.78 34.71 7.39
N THR A 465 -23.51 34.99 7.61
CA THR A 465 -22.55 34.01 8.12
C THR A 465 -22.96 33.47 9.47
N GLN A 466 -23.41 34.33 10.38
CA GLN A 466 -23.90 33.92 11.70
C GLN A 466 -25.07 32.94 11.58
N VAL A 467 -26.07 33.23 10.76
CA VAL A 467 -27.24 32.34 10.59
C VAL A 467 -26.83 31.01 10.00
N ILE A 468 -25.99 30.98 9.00
CA ILE A 468 -25.52 29.72 8.37
C ILE A 468 -24.77 28.86 9.41
N VAL A 469 -23.79 29.44 10.09
CA VAL A 469 -22.95 28.75 11.08
C VAL A 469 -23.79 28.22 12.25
N LEU A 470 -24.62 29.06 12.85
CA LEU A 470 -25.40 28.67 14.02
C LEU A 470 -26.53 27.70 13.69
N SER A 471 -27.17 27.82 12.50
CA SER A 471 -28.15 26.83 12.06
C SER A 471 -27.50 25.49 11.74
N GLY A 472 -26.29 25.48 11.17
CA GLY A 472 -25.49 24.27 10.94
C GLY A 472 -25.15 23.55 12.26
N PHE A 473 -24.73 24.28 13.29
CA PHE A 473 -24.51 23.70 14.62
C PHE A 473 -25.80 23.09 15.21
N CYS A 474 -26.92 23.82 15.14
CA CYS A 474 -28.20 23.33 15.66
C CYS A 474 -28.72 22.09 14.88
N HIS A 475 -28.52 22.06 13.56
CA HIS A 475 -28.86 20.90 12.74
C HIS A 475 -28.06 19.68 13.18
N SER A 476 -26.78 19.82 13.33
CA SER A 476 -25.89 18.75 13.77
C SER A 476 -26.19 18.29 15.20
N LEU A 477 -26.53 19.22 16.10
CA LEU A 477 -26.98 18.91 17.45
C LEU A 477 -28.28 18.07 17.44
N GLY A 478 -29.24 18.44 16.62
CA GLY A 478 -30.52 17.73 16.53
C GLY A 478 -30.43 16.35 15.90
N LEU A 479 -29.54 16.15 14.93
CA LEU A 479 -29.35 14.90 14.19
C LEU A 479 -28.28 14.01 14.79
N SER A 480 -27.09 14.54 14.97
CA SER A 480 -25.91 13.75 15.38
C SER A 480 -25.92 13.41 16.87
N VAL A 481 -26.29 14.39 17.72
CA VAL A 481 -26.44 14.19 19.17
C VAL A 481 -27.87 13.77 19.56
N ARG A 482 -28.79 13.74 18.56
CA ARG A 482 -30.19 13.31 18.73
C ARG A 482 -30.96 14.07 19.82
N ASP A 483 -30.63 15.34 20.00
CA ASP A 483 -31.33 16.25 20.89
C ASP A 483 -32.14 17.31 20.15
N PRO A 484 -33.32 16.94 19.61
CA PRO A 484 -34.17 17.88 18.89
C PRO A 484 -34.76 18.98 19.77
N LYS A 485 -34.91 18.75 21.10
CA LYS A 485 -35.47 19.75 22.01
C LYS A 485 -34.46 20.88 22.30
N GLY A 486 -33.20 20.51 22.51
CA GLY A 486 -32.10 21.47 22.68
C GLY A 486 -31.85 22.28 21.42
N ALA A 487 -31.76 21.60 20.29
CA ALA A 487 -31.63 22.24 18.98
C ALA A 487 -32.78 23.22 18.70
N LEU A 488 -34.04 22.82 18.96
CA LEU A 488 -35.20 23.69 18.80
C LEU A 488 -35.13 24.91 19.71
N LYS A 489 -34.68 24.75 20.98
CA LYS A 489 -34.55 25.87 21.91
C LYS A 489 -33.55 26.90 21.42
N VAL A 490 -32.39 26.46 20.94
CA VAL A 490 -31.35 27.33 20.44
C VAL A 490 -31.80 28.01 19.13
N MET A 491 -32.35 27.23 18.19
CA MET A 491 -32.87 27.77 16.94
C MET A 491 -33.93 28.86 17.17
N THR A 492 -34.93 28.58 18.00
CA THR A 492 -36.02 29.56 18.24
C THR A 492 -35.60 30.76 19.08
N GLY A 493 -34.59 30.61 19.94
CA GLY A 493 -34.15 31.68 20.84
C GLY A 493 -33.07 32.59 20.31
N LYS A 494 -32.25 32.10 19.36
CA LYS A 494 -31.06 32.82 18.89
C LYS A 494 -30.97 32.93 17.36
N VAL A 495 -31.20 31.85 16.63
CA VAL A 495 -30.96 31.80 15.18
C VAL A 495 -32.14 32.37 14.41
N MET A 496 -33.34 31.96 14.71
CA MET A 496 -34.56 32.41 14.00
C MET A 496 -34.77 33.93 14.10
N PRO A 497 -34.55 34.61 15.24
CA PRO A 497 -34.69 36.07 15.27
C PRO A 497 -33.75 36.79 14.32
N LEU A 498 -32.52 36.32 14.13
CA LEU A 498 -31.55 36.87 13.15
C LEU A 498 -32.01 36.55 11.72
N PHE A 499 -32.45 35.32 11.49
CA PHE A 499 -32.93 34.89 10.18
C PHE A 499 -34.18 35.63 9.75
N GLU A 500 -35.16 35.83 10.61
CA GLU A 500 -36.39 36.60 10.34
C GLU A 500 -36.07 38.05 9.98
N GLN A 501 -35.10 38.71 10.65
CA GLN A 501 -34.64 40.04 10.28
C GLN A 501 -34.02 40.10 8.88
N LEU A 502 -33.29 39.05 8.48
CA LEU A 502 -32.76 38.95 7.12
C LEU A 502 -33.86 38.76 6.09
N VAL A 503 -34.84 37.89 6.38
CA VAL A 503 -36.00 37.63 5.49
C VAL A 503 -36.89 38.85 5.31
N GLU A 504 -37.03 39.71 6.33
CA GLU A 504 -37.74 40.98 6.23
C GLU A 504 -37.09 41.94 5.20
N ARG A 505 -35.77 41.86 5.03
CA ARG A 505 -35.01 42.67 4.07
C ARG A 505 -34.94 42.05 2.67
N ASP A 506 -34.85 40.70 2.62
CA ASP A 506 -34.76 39.93 1.39
C ASP A 506 -35.47 38.57 1.63
N PRO A 507 -36.51 38.22 0.84
CA PRO A 507 -37.25 36.95 0.99
C PRO A 507 -36.34 35.70 0.90
N ASN A 508 -35.19 35.81 0.26
CA ASN A 508 -34.23 34.70 0.07
C ASN A 508 -32.80 35.12 0.48
N PRO A 509 -32.56 35.54 1.72
CA PRO A 509 -31.34 36.18 2.14
C PRO A 509 -30.08 35.31 2.01
N LEU A 510 -30.26 33.98 2.07
CA LEU A 510 -29.19 33.00 1.95
C LEU A 510 -29.15 32.31 0.59
N GLY A 511 -29.96 32.79 -0.38
CA GLY A 511 -30.30 32.04 -1.58
C GLY A 511 -31.47 31.04 -1.31
N ILE A 512 -32.18 30.65 -2.37
CA ILE A 512 -33.43 29.85 -2.26
C ILE A 512 -33.16 28.55 -1.51
N ASP A 513 -32.11 27.82 -1.87
CA ASP A 513 -31.86 26.49 -1.31
C ASP A 513 -31.47 26.54 0.18
N ALA A 514 -30.61 27.45 0.58
CA ALA A 514 -30.21 27.58 1.98
C ALA A 514 -31.33 28.17 2.86
N THR A 515 -32.12 29.12 2.34
CA THR A 515 -33.30 29.66 3.00
C THR A 515 -34.34 28.56 3.22
N ASN A 516 -34.63 27.75 2.19
CA ASN A 516 -35.49 26.57 2.29
C ASN A 516 -34.93 25.54 3.27
N GLY A 517 -33.60 25.37 3.34
CA GLY A 517 -32.92 24.52 4.28
C GLY A 517 -33.20 24.88 5.74
N VAL A 518 -33.16 26.18 6.09
CA VAL A 518 -33.49 26.66 7.45
C VAL A 518 -34.93 26.35 7.80
N TYR A 519 -35.87 26.65 6.91
CA TYR A 519 -37.31 26.34 7.13
C TYR A 519 -37.56 24.84 7.25
N GLY A 520 -36.98 24.03 6.35
CA GLY A 520 -37.10 22.57 6.38
C GLY A 520 -36.54 21.96 7.66
N TYR A 521 -35.42 22.48 8.13
CA TYR A 521 -34.85 22.06 9.39
C TYR A 521 -35.71 22.41 10.60
N MET A 522 -36.24 23.62 10.64
CA MET A 522 -37.19 24.03 11.67
C MET A 522 -38.46 23.17 11.67
N ALA A 523 -39.00 22.86 10.49
CA ALA A 523 -40.15 21.94 10.36
C ALA A 523 -39.81 20.56 10.93
N SER A 524 -38.66 20.02 10.62
CA SER A 524 -38.16 18.74 11.16
C SER A 524 -38.06 18.76 12.69
N LEU A 525 -37.45 19.80 13.27
CA LEU A 525 -37.36 19.95 14.73
C LEU A 525 -38.75 20.04 15.39
N TYR A 526 -39.68 20.79 14.81
CA TYR A 526 -41.05 20.87 15.33
C TYR A 526 -41.74 19.52 15.29
N ARG A 527 -41.63 18.75 14.21
CA ARG A 527 -42.20 17.39 14.12
C ARG A 527 -41.58 16.46 15.17
N ARG A 528 -40.28 16.42 15.29
CA ARG A 528 -39.57 15.59 16.28
C ARG A 528 -39.91 15.94 17.73
N THR A 529 -40.36 17.17 17.98
CA THR A 529 -40.83 17.63 19.31
C THR A 529 -42.34 17.62 19.49
N GLY A 530 -43.10 17.02 18.55
CA GLY A 530 -44.55 16.87 18.63
C GLY A 530 -45.35 18.14 18.30
N LYS A 531 -44.73 19.17 17.76
CA LYS A 531 -45.36 20.47 17.44
C LYS A 531 -45.78 20.56 15.98
N ASN A 532 -46.58 19.62 15.51
CA ASN A 532 -46.91 19.43 14.08
C ASN A 532 -47.53 20.69 13.41
N GLY A 533 -48.41 21.43 14.07
CA GLY A 533 -48.96 22.65 13.50
C GLY A 533 -47.96 23.77 13.28
N LYS A 534 -46.84 23.79 14.05
CA LYS A 534 -45.71 24.70 13.78
C LYS A 534 -44.82 24.19 12.64
N ALA A 535 -44.67 22.89 12.52
CA ALA A 535 -43.95 22.29 11.40
C ALA A 535 -44.61 22.63 10.06
N GLU A 536 -45.92 22.45 9.95
CA GLU A 536 -46.68 22.81 8.75
C GLU A 536 -46.58 24.29 8.37
N LYS A 537 -46.50 25.20 9.39
CA LYS A 537 -46.24 26.62 9.11
C LYS A 537 -44.88 26.84 8.44
N MET A 538 -43.85 26.21 8.95
CA MET A 538 -42.49 26.32 8.35
C MET A 538 -42.47 25.75 6.93
N GLU A 539 -43.11 24.61 6.69
CA GLU A 539 -43.16 23.98 5.37
C GLU A 539 -43.88 24.85 4.30
N ARG A 540 -44.86 25.64 4.71
CA ARG A 540 -45.51 26.60 3.80
C ARG A 540 -44.60 27.74 3.37
N LEU A 541 -43.54 28.02 4.10
CA LEU A 541 -42.55 29.04 3.76
C LEU A 541 -41.49 28.52 2.77
N ILE A 542 -41.43 27.20 2.56
CA ILE A 542 -40.49 26.60 1.61
C ILE A 542 -40.95 26.93 0.19
N VAL A 543 -40.12 27.70 -0.52
CA VAL A 543 -40.37 28.05 -1.92
C VAL A 543 -40.08 26.81 -2.77
N LYS A 544 -41.07 26.29 -3.47
CA LYS A 544 -40.88 25.24 -4.45
C LYS A 544 -40.15 25.82 -5.64
N PRO A 545 -39.03 25.22 -6.10
CA PRO A 545 -38.43 25.66 -7.35
C PRO A 545 -39.50 25.61 -8.44
N ALA A 546 -39.58 26.70 -9.23
CA ALA A 546 -40.46 26.72 -10.39
C ALA A 546 -40.03 25.54 -11.27
N THR A 547 -40.89 24.52 -11.38
CA THR A 547 -40.74 23.47 -12.37
C THR A 547 -41.00 24.12 -13.71
N ASP A 548 -39.96 24.76 -14.29
CA ASP A 548 -39.99 25.15 -15.68
C ASP A 548 -40.26 23.89 -16.49
N GLY A 549 -41.45 23.91 -17.10
CA GLY A 549 -41.93 22.80 -17.88
C GLY A 549 -41.03 22.53 -19.07
N ILE A 550 -40.11 21.60 -18.87
CA ILE A 550 -39.56 20.83 -19.99
C ILE A 550 -40.55 19.67 -20.22
N ARG A 551 -41.49 19.97 -21.12
CA ARG A 551 -42.25 18.93 -21.84
C ARG A 551 -41.48 18.54 -23.09
#